data_b965aa92b5b8c065ee2da14c69aa5be6
#
_entry.id   b965aa92b5b8c065ee2da14c69aa5be6
#
_cell.length_a   1.000
_cell.length_b   1.000
_cell.length_c   1.000
_cell.angle_alpha   90.00
_cell.angle_beta   90.00
_cell.angle_gamma   90.00
#
_symmetry.space_group_name_H-M   'P 1'
#
loop_
_entity.id
_entity.type
_entity.pdbx_description
1 polymer ?
#
loop_
_entity_poly.entity_id
_entity_poly.type
_entity_poly.pdbx_seq_one_letter_code
_entity_poly.pdbx_strand_id
1 'polypeptide(L)'
;ILLWHEAPDGRVTWANAPYLALTRATQGVDGLARLFGPNTSGKQRRTVGVDGDIRWFDVDHSPHPNGCIGHAMPADTVVRLEQALGEMLQTMAKTFAHLPTGLAVFDRDRHLQLFNPALCDLTGLSPAFMSRRPSLNAVLDAMRDRKTVPEPADWKAWRRRLTDMDRAEANGQSVETWALPGGQTYRVVARP
;
A
#
# COMPACT_ATOMS: atom_id res chain seq x y z
N ILE A 1 26.32 11.28 -9.45
CA ILE A 1 25.48 12.44 -9.82
C ILE A 1 25.89 12.88 -11.20
N LEU A 2 24.92 13.05 -12.10
CA LEU A 2 25.10 13.69 -13.39
C LEU A 2 24.85 15.20 -13.22
N LEU A 3 25.70 16.02 -13.82
CA LEU A 3 25.58 17.49 -13.80
C LEU A 3 25.79 18.01 -15.21
N TRP A 4 24.95 18.98 -15.64
CA TRP A 4 25.10 19.62 -16.93
C TRP A 4 24.54 21.05 -16.90
N HIS A 5 24.97 21.85 -17.86
CA HIS A 5 24.45 23.17 -18.12
C HIS A 5 23.75 23.22 -19.49
N GLU A 6 22.52 23.69 -19.52
CA GLU A 6 21.76 23.94 -20.75
C GLU A 6 21.68 25.44 -21.01
N ALA A 7 21.98 25.85 -22.23
CA ALA A 7 21.72 27.21 -22.71
C ALA A 7 20.20 27.44 -22.86
N PRO A 8 19.75 28.71 -23.01
CA PRO A 8 18.34 29.04 -23.20
C PRO A 8 17.67 28.37 -24.43
N ASP A 9 18.45 27.97 -25.42
CA ASP A 9 18.00 27.24 -26.59
C ASP A 9 17.89 25.71 -26.38
N GLY A 10 18.19 25.25 -25.13
CA GLY A 10 18.10 23.84 -24.75
C GLY A 10 19.30 22.99 -25.12
N ARG A 11 20.38 23.57 -25.65
CA ARG A 11 21.62 22.83 -25.93
C ARG A 11 22.45 22.64 -24.66
N VAL A 12 22.97 21.45 -24.46
CA VAL A 12 23.94 21.18 -23.41
C VAL A 12 25.26 21.82 -23.77
N THR A 13 25.73 22.75 -22.97
CA THR A 13 26.99 23.51 -23.22
C THR A 13 28.14 23.02 -22.35
N TRP A 14 27.83 22.35 -21.26
CA TRP A 14 28.80 21.75 -20.35
C TRP A 14 28.17 20.56 -19.63
N ALA A 15 28.98 19.55 -19.35
CA ALA A 15 28.59 18.41 -18.53
C ALA A 15 29.80 17.81 -17.81
N ASN A 16 29.53 17.14 -16.68
CA ASN A 16 30.58 16.44 -15.94
C ASN A 16 30.92 15.07 -16.57
N ALA A 17 32.04 14.49 -16.18
CA ALA A 17 32.52 13.23 -16.72
C ALA A 17 31.51 12.05 -16.63
N PRO A 18 30.74 11.86 -15.53
CA PRO A 18 29.70 10.84 -15.47
C PRO A 18 28.59 11.04 -16.52
N TYR A 19 28.17 12.27 -16.77
CA TYR A 19 27.19 12.59 -17.81
C TYR A 19 27.71 12.21 -19.21
N LEU A 20 28.94 12.62 -19.52
CA LEU A 20 29.58 12.33 -20.81
C LEU A 20 29.78 10.81 -21.01
N ALA A 21 30.16 10.08 -19.95
CA ALA A 21 30.27 8.63 -20.02
C ALA A 21 28.90 7.99 -20.34
N LEU A 22 27.85 8.47 -19.73
CA LEU A 22 26.50 7.96 -19.98
C LEU A 22 26.03 8.32 -21.41
N THR A 23 26.32 9.50 -21.91
CA THR A 23 26.02 9.91 -23.30
C THR A 23 26.68 8.98 -24.31
N ARG A 24 27.94 8.64 -24.06
CA ARG A 24 28.69 7.69 -24.92
C ARG A 24 28.08 6.31 -24.93
N ALA A 25 27.70 5.79 -23.74
CA ALA A 25 27.09 4.47 -23.61
C ALA A 25 25.68 4.39 -24.24
N THR A 26 24.91 5.49 -24.23
CA THR A 26 23.53 5.49 -24.73
C THR A 26 23.39 5.82 -26.21
N GLN A 27 24.22 6.74 -26.72
CA GLN A 27 24.06 7.32 -28.05
C GLN A 27 25.27 7.05 -28.97
N GLY A 28 26.34 6.46 -28.46
CA GLY A 28 27.54 6.20 -29.21
C GLY A 28 28.29 7.46 -29.69
N VAL A 29 27.93 8.65 -29.13
CA VAL A 29 28.47 9.93 -29.53
C VAL A 29 29.38 10.49 -28.46
N ASP A 30 30.61 10.88 -28.86
CA ASP A 30 31.48 11.68 -28.01
C ASP A 30 31.03 13.14 -28.08
N GLY A 31 30.36 13.62 -27.00
CA GLY A 31 29.98 15.01 -26.96
C GLY A 31 28.84 15.34 -25.96
N LEU A 32 28.40 16.59 -26.06
CA LEU A 32 27.38 17.18 -25.19
C LEU A 32 25.95 16.91 -25.74
N ALA A 33 25.62 15.64 -25.94
CA ALA A 33 24.25 15.27 -26.35
C ALA A 33 23.29 15.32 -25.18
N ARG A 34 22.03 15.61 -25.46
CA ARG A 34 20.98 15.70 -24.45
C ARG A 34 20.49 14.31 -24.06
N LEU A 35 20.64 13.94 -22.78
CA LEU A 35 20.16 12.66 -22.24
C LEU A 35 18.71 12.71 -21.78
N PHE A 36 18.29 13.84 -21.23
CA PHE A 36 16.97 14.01 -20.67
C PHE A 36 16.13 14.96 -21.53
N GLY A 37 14.82 14.76 -21.56
CA GLY A 37 13.90 15.61 -22.32
C GLY A 37 13.91 17.08 -21.85
N PRO A 38 13.10 17.94 -22.51
CA PRO A 38 13.07 19.36 -22.20
C PRO A 38 12.79 19.61 -20.72
N ASN A 39 13.39 20.71 -20.23
CA ASN A 39 13.20 21.17 -18.87
C ASN A 39 11.70 21.46 -18.62
N THR A 40 11.15 20.78 -17.65
CA THR A 40 9.85 21.08 -17.08
C THR A 40 10.07 21.36 -15.60
N SER A 41 9.49 22.41 -15.07
CA SER A 41 9.70 22.84 -13.69
C SER A 41 9.49 21.71 -12.68
N GLY A 42 10.45 21.57 -11.77
CA GLY A 42 10.41 20.63 -10.64
C GLY A 42 11.11 19.28 -10.88
N LYS A 43 11.28 18.54 -9.79
CA LYS A 43 11.92 17.23 -9.78
C LYS A 43 11.08 16.21 -10.54
N GLN A 44 11.70 15.51 -11.50
CA GLN A 44 11.05 14.50 -12.32
C GLN A 44 11.86 13.21 -12.37
N ARG A 45 11.14 12.08 -12.35
CA ARG A 45 11.76 10.79 -12.59
C ARG A 45 11.78 10.49 -14.09
N ARG A 46 12.95 10.16 -14.61
CA ARG A 46 13.22 9.90 -16.03
C ARG A 46 13.99 8.60 -16.22
N THR A 47 13.82 7.99 -17.37
CA THR A 47 14.55 6.79 -17.77
C THR A 47 15.55 7.09 -18.89
N VAL A 48 16.66 6.36 -18.87
CA VAL A 48 17.65 6.35 -19.94
C VAL A 48 17.99 4.88 -20.25
N GLY A 49 17.91 4.51 -21.53
CA GLY A 49 18.36 3.18 -21.98
C GLY A 49 19.87 3.14 -22.07
N VAL A 50 20.52 2.16 -21.45
CA VAL A 50 21.98 1.94 -21.44
C VAL A 50 22.24 0.48 -21.72
N ASP A 51 22.90 0.17 -22.83
CA ASP A 51 23.30 -1.22 -23.18
C ASP A 51 22.15 -2.25 -23.15
N GLY A 52 20.92 -1.79 -23.52
CA GLY A 52 19.71 -2.62 -23.47
C GLY A 52 18.96 -2.60 -22.14
N ASP A 53 19.53 -2.05 -21.09
CA ASP A 53 18.91 -1.90 -19.78
C ASP A 53 18.29 -0.51 -19.60
N ILE A 54 17.23 -0.43 -18.81
CA ILE A 54 16.59 0.85 -18.43
C ILE A 54 17.15 1.28 -17.08
N ARG A 55 17.75 2.47 -17.03
CA ARG A 55 18.18 3.13 -15.79
C ARG A 55 17.27 4.29 -15.45
N TRP A 56 16.96 4.40 -14.16
CA TRP A 56 16.12 5.45 -13.61
C TRP A 56 16.96 6.57 -13.00
N PHE A 57 16.54 7.81 -13.25
CA PHE A 57 17.16 9.01 -12.69
C PHE A 57 16.10 9.96 -12.15
N ASP A 58 16.33 10.51 -10.98
CA ASP A 58 15.63 11.66 -10.45
C ASP A 58 16.34 12.91 -10.98
N VAL A 59 15.68 13.64 -11.87
CA VAL A 59 16.21 14.80 -12.59
C VAL A 59 15.58 16.07 -12.04
N ASP A 60 16.39 17.08 -11.81
CA ASP A 60 15.94 18.40 -11.40
C ASP A 60 16.77 19.49 -12.11
N HIS A 61 16.17 20.68 -12.27
CA HIS A 61 16.79 21.79 -12.96
C HIS A 61 16.69 23.06 -12.09
N SER A 62 17.81 23.75 -11.97
CA SER A 62 17.90 25.03 -11.25
C SER A 62 18.15 26.15 -12.25
N PRO A 63 17.44 27.29 -12.15
CA PRO A 63 17.69 28.45 -12.99
C PRO A 63 19.11 28.96 -12.87
N HIS A 64 19.70 29.37 -13.99
CA HIS A 64 21.02 29.98 -14.06
C HIS A 64 20.94 31.21 -15.02
N PRO A 65 21.70 32.28 -14.80
CA PRO A 65 21.63 33.50 -15.62
C PRO A 65 21.74 33.25 -17.13
N ASN A 66 22.49 32.24 -17.55
CA ASN A 66 22.72 31.89 -18.95
C ASN A 66 22.00 30.57 -19.35
N GLY A 67 20.86 30.22 -18.71
CA GLY A 67 20.16 29.00 -19.01
C GLY A 67 19.68 28.25 -17.76
N CYS A 68 20.04 26.99 -17.62
CA CYS A 68 19.77 26.20 -16.41
C CYS A 68 20.87 25.19 -16.12
N ILE A 69 21.00 24.84 -14.84
CA ILE A 69 21.84 23.73 -14.41
C ILE A 69 20.93 22.55 -14.09
N GLY A 70 21.13 21.47 -14.83
CA GLY A 70 20.47 20.20 -14.58
C GLY A 70 21.32 19.30 -13.70
N HIS A 71 20.68 18.56 -12.83
CA HIS A 71 21.32 17.47 -12.10
C HIS A 71 20.42 16.24 -12.11
N ALA A 72 21.07 15.07 -12.14
CA ALA A 72 20.35 13.81 -12.06
C ALA A 72 21.05 12.83 -11.12
N MET A 73 20.25 12.19 -10.28
CA MET A 73 20.70 11.16 -9.35
C MET A 73 20.15 9.80 -9.77
N PRO A 74 20.97 8.73 -9.76
CA PRO A 74 20.45 7.38 -10.00
C PRO A 74 19.33 7.04 -9.02
N ALA A 75 18.22 6.54 -9.53
CA ALA A 75 17.03 6.20 -8.75
C ALA A 75 16.65 4.70 -8.85
N ASP A 76 17.48 3.87 -9.48
CA ASP A 76 17.22 2.44 -9.71
C ASP A 76 16.91 1.68 -8.42
N THR A 77 17.66 1.96 -7.34
CA THR A 77 17.44 1.30 -6.04
C THR A 77 16.10 1.69 -5.43
N VAL A 78 15.74 2.97 -5.50
CA VAL A 78 14.46 3.47 -4.98
C VAL A 78 13.30 2.87 -5.76
N VAL A 79 13.37 2.89 -7.09
CA VAL A 79 12.34 2.32 -7.97
C VAL A 79 12.15 0.83 -7.69
N ARG A 80 13.26 0.06 -7.57
CA ARG A 80 13.18 -1.37 -7.25
C ARG A 80 12.55 -1.64 -5.89
N LEU A 81 12.88 -0.83 -4.88
CA LEU A 81 12.28 -0.96 -3.55
C LEU A 81 10.79 -0.60 -3.55
N GLU A 82 10.39 0.46 -4.26
CA GLU A 82 8.98 0.86 -4.43
C GLU A 82 8.18 -0.25 -5.13
N GLN A 83 8.74 -0.84 -6.18
CA GLN A 83 8.12 -1.95 -6.91
C GLN A 83 7.99 -3.21 -6.03
N ALA A 84 9.06 -3.61 -5.35
CA ALA A 84 9.05 -4.77 -4.45
C ALA A 84 8.03 -4.61 -3.31
N LEU A 85 7.95 -3.40 -2.74
CA LEU A 85 6.94 -3.09 -1.72
C LEU A 85 5.52 -3.19 -2.29
N GLY A 86 5.30 -2.63 -3.49
CA GLY A 86 4.00 -2.70 -4.16
C GLY A 86 3.57 -4.16 -4.45
N GLU A 87 4.48 -4.99 -4.96
CA GLU A 87 4.24 -6.41 -5.21
C GLU A 87 3.94 -7.18 -3.91
N MET A 88 4.68 -6.90 -2.84
CA MET A 88 4.45 -7.50 -1.53
C MET A 88 3.06 -7.15 -0.98
N LEU A 89 2.70 -5.86 -1.00
CA LEU A 89 1.39 -5.39 -0.56
C LEU A 89 0.25 -6.00 -1.39
N GLN A 90 0.43 -6.09 -2.71
CA GLN A 90 -0.55 -6.71 -3.60
C GLN A 90 -0.72 -8.20 -3.31
N THR A 91 0.39 -8.91 -3.08
CA THR A 91 0.36 -10.33 -2.73
C THR A 91 -0.34 -10.56 -1.39
N MET A 92 -0.02 -9.73 -0.37
CA MET A 92 -0.71 -9.78 0.92
C MET A 92 -2.21 -9.52 0.78
N ALA A 93 -2.61 -8.49 0.02
CA ALA A 93 -4.01 -8.16 -0.21
C ALA A 93 -4.76 -9.31 -0.91
N LYS A 94 -4.15 -9.93 -1.94
CA LYS A 94 -4.72 -11.10 -2.63
C LYS A 94 -4.89 -12.27 -1.67
N THR A 95 -3.85 -12.61 -0.89
CA THR A 95 -3.90 -13.71 0.08
C THR A 95 -5.01 -13.47 1.11
N PHE A 96 -5.07 -12.27 1.67
CA PHE A 96 -6.11 -11.87 2.64
C PHE A 96 -7.53 -11.99 2.05
N ALA A 97 -7.71 -11.58 0.79
CA ALA A 97 -9.00 -11.65 0.12
C ALA A 97 -9.45 -13.10 -0.19
N HIS A 98 -8.51 -14.04 -0.39
CA HIS A 98 -8.82 -15.42 -0.73
C HIS A 98 -8.84 -16.37 0.47
N LEU A 99 -8.58 -15.88 1.69
CA LEU A 99 -8.71 -16.71 2.87
C LEU A 99 -10.16 -17.15 3.07
N PRO A 100 -10.42 -18.45 3.29
CA PRO A 100 -11.78 -18.95 3.55
C PRO A 100 -12.28 -18.59 4.96
N THR A 101 -11.40 -18.13 5.82
CA THR A 101 -11.72 -17.67 7.18
C THR A 101 -12.12 -16.22 7.16
N GLY A 102 -13.28 -15.88 7.71
CA GLY A 102 -13.72 -14.50 7.90
C GLY A 102 -12.80 -13.77 8.89
N LEU A 103 -12.22 -12.66 8.45
CA LEU A 103 -11.30 -11.84 9.25
C LEU A 103 -11.82 -10.43 9.41
N ALA A 104 -11.72 -9.92 10.64
CA ALA A 104 -11.99 -8.54 11.00
C ALA A 104 -10.89 -7.99 11.90
N VAL A 105 -10.47 -6.78 11.66
CA VAL A 105 -9.54 -6.03 12.54
C VAL A 105 -10.26 -4.79 13.02
N PHE A 106 -10.26 -4.57 14.32
CA PHE A 106 -10.83 -3.40 14.96
C PHE A 106 -9.72 -2.55 15.58
N ASP A 107 -9.94 -1.23 15.64
CA ASP A 107 -9.04 -0.33 16.36
C ASP A 107 -9.28 -0.36 17.89
N ARG A 108 -8.53 0.49 18.60
CA ARG A 108 -8.64 0.61 20.07
C ARG A 108 -10.02 1.10 20.53
N ASP A 109 -10.73 1.86 19.68
CA ASP A 109 -12.09 2.35 19.92
C ASP A 109 -13.14 1.35 19.42
N ARG A 110 -12.68 0.16 18.97
CA ARG A 110 -13.51 -0.93 18.47
C ARG A 110 -14.32 -0.60 17.22
N HIS A 111 -13.77 0.26 16.37
CA HIS A 111 -14.28 0.48 15.02
C HIS A 111 -13.55 -0.41 14.01
N LEU A 112 -14.31 -0.99 13.10
CA LEU A 112 -13.78 -1.87 12.07
C LEU A 112 -12.81 -1.12 11.16
N GLN A 113 -11.58 -1.63 11.06
CA GLN A 113 -10.53 -1.07 10.21
C GLN A 113 -10.31 -1.90 8.95
N LEU A 114 -10.37 -3.22 9.08
CA LEU A 114 -10.09 -4.13 7.99
C LEU A 114 -11.03 -5.35 8.08
N PHE A 115 -11.48 -5.84 6.96
CA PHE A 115 -12.23 -7.08 6.83
C PHE A 115 -11.93 -7.73 5.49
N ASN A 116 -12.13 -9.04 5.37
CA ASN A 116 -11.99 -9.76 4.11
C ASN A 116 -13.37 -10.18 3.54
N PRO A 117 -13.43 -10.53 2.25
CA PRO A 117 -14.69 -10.96 1.63
C PRO A 117 -15.34 -12.16 2.32
N ALA A 118 -14.55 -13.13 2.77
CA ALA A 118 -15.08 -14.31 3.47
C ALA A 118 -15.90 -13.95 4.72
N LEU A 119 -15.56 -12.86 5.43
CA LEU A 119 -16.36 -12.38 6.54
C LEU A 119 -17.75 -11.94 6.09
N CYS A 120 -17.84 -11.24 4.97
CA CYS A 120 -19.13 -10.84 4.40
C CYS A 120 -19.96 -12.06 4.00
N ASP A 121 -19.33 -13.05 3.36
CA ASP A 121 -20.00 -14.29 2.93
C ASP A 121 -20.52 -15.10 4.13
N LEU A 122 -19.70 -15.26 5.17
CA LEU A 122 -20.07 -16.00 6.39
C LEU A 122 -21.16 -15.28 7.20
N THR A 123 -21.08 -13.97 7.32
CA THR A 123 -22.02 -13.19 8.15
C THR A 123 -23.23 -12.67 7.39
N GLY A 124 -23.18 -12.70 6.05
CA GLY A 124 -24.18 -12.09 5.18
C GLY A 124 -24.21 -10.56 5.25
N LEU A 125 -23.25 -9.91 5.90
CA LEU A 125 -23.17 -8.46 5.99
C LEU A 125 -22.65 -7.86 4.69
N SER A 126 -23.26 -6.76 4.24
CA SER A 126 -22.84 -6.14 2.99
C SER A 126 -21.49 -5.43 3.12
N PRO A 127 -20.64 -5.46 2.08
CA PRO A 127 -19.40 -4.68 2.06
C PRO A 127 -19.64 -3.17 2.29
N ALA A 128 -20.77 -2.64 1.82
CA ALA A 128 -21.12 -1.24 2.00
C ALA A 128 -21.37 -0.87 3.49
N PHE A 129 -21.95 -1.79 4.28
CA PHE A 129 -22.07 -1.63 5.72
C PHE A 129 -20.71 -1.67 6.41
N MET A 130 -19.90 -2.67 6.07
CA MET A 130 -18.57 -2.88 6.67
C MET A 130 -17.61 -1.72 6.36
N SER A 131 -17.67 -1.15 5.16
CA SER A 131 -16.83 -0.01 4.74
C SER A 131 -17.13 1.30 5.49
N ARG A 132 -18.27 1.39 6.17
CA ARG A 132 -18.59 2.53 7.06
C ARG A 132 -17.88 2.48 8.40
N ARG A 133 -17.00 1.50 8.61
CA ARG A 133 -16.27 1.28 9.86
C ARG A 133 -17.19 1.18 11.09
N PRO A 134 -18.18 0.27 11.07
CA PRO A 134 -19.09 0.12 12.20
C PRO A 134 -18.32 -0.27 13.47
N SER A 135 -18.87 0.05 14.62
CA SER A 135 -18.35 -0.45 15.89
C SER A 135 -18.57 -1.97 16.00
N LEU A 136 -17.77 -2.66 16.80
CA LEU A 136 -17.93 -4.09 17.08
C LEU A 136 -19.37 -4.41 17.52
N ASN A 137 -19.95 -3.58 18.37
CA ASN A 137 -21.34 -3.75 18.81
C ASN A 137 -22.32 -3.67 17.64
N ALA A 138 -22.14 -2.71 16.71
CA ALA A 138 -22.99 -2.58 15.53
C ALA A 138 -22.84 -3.77 14.58
N VAL A 139 -21.64 -4.33 14.44
CA VAL A 139 -21.39 -5.57 13.67
C VAL A 139 -22.13 -6.74 14.31
N LEU A 140 -21.99 -6.95 15.64
CA LEU A 140 -22.66 -8.04 16.35
C LEU A 140 -24.20 -7.92 16.29
N ASP A 141 -24.75 -6.70 16.43
CA ASP A 141 -26.18 -6.46 16.31
C ASP A 141 -26.69 -6.76 14.89
N ALA A 142 -25.94 -6.34 13.86
CA ALA A 142 -26.28 -6.64 12.47
C ALA A 142 -26.17 -8.15 12.14
N MET A 143 -25.22 -8.86 12.73
CA MET A 143 -25.08 -10.33 12.61
C MET A 143 -26.26 -11.03 13.32
N ARG A 144 -26.72 -10.52 14.47
CA ARG A 144 -27.90 -11.05 15.17
C ARG A 144 -29.15 -10.96 14.30
N ASP A 145 -29.39 -9.81 13.67
CA ASP A 145 -30.55 -9.63 12.78
C ASP A 145 -30.55 -10.63 11.62
N ARG A 146 -29.37 -11.15 11.24
CA ARG A 146 -29.19 -12.16 10.20
C ARG A 146 -29.10 -13.58 10.74
N LYS A 147 -29.23 -13.78 12.05
CA LYS A 147 -29.09 -15.09 12.72
C LYS A 147 -27.74 -15.77 12.49
N THR A 148 -26.66 -14.98 12.34
CA THR A 148 -25.29 -15.45 12.17
C THR A 148 -24.45 -15.34 13.44
N VAL A 149 -25.12 -15.21 14.59
CA VAL A 149 -24.57 -15.33 15.95
C VAL A 149 -25.45 -16.25 16.78
N PRO A 150 -24.98 -16.78 17.90
CA PRO A 150 -25.82 -17.53 18.85
C PRO A 150 -27.00 -16.67 19.35
N GLU A 151 -28.09 -17.34 19.74
CA GLU A 151 -29.24 -16.71 20.40
C GLU A 151 -29.21 -16.96 21.91
N PRO A 152 -28.37 -16.25 22.69
CA PRO A 152 -28.35 -16.39 24.13
C PRO A 152 -29.61 -15.81 24.78
N ALA A 153 -29.98 -16.35 25.96
CA ALA A 153 -31.11 -15.85 26.72
C ALA A 153 -30.98 -14.36 27.10
N ASP A 154 -29.74 -13.90 27.37
CA ASP A 154 -29.44 -12.49 27.58
C ASP A 154 -28.37 -12.01 26.57
N TRP A 155 -28.85 -11.38 25.50
CA TRP A 155 -28.02 -10.81 24.44
C TRP A 155 -27.06 -9.72 24.95
N LYS A 156 -27.52 -8.87 25.87
CA LYS A 156 -26.71 -7.75 26.38
C LYS A 156 -25.55 -8.26 27.21
N ALA A 157 -25.80 -9.24 28.08
CA ALA A 157 -24.75 -9.85 28.89
C ALA A 157 -23.73 -10.61 28.04
N TRP A 158 -24.20 -11.39 27.04
CA TRP A 158 -23.33 -12.12 26.12
C TRP A 158 -22.42 -11.18 25.30
N ARG A 159 -23.02 -10.14 24.71
CA ARG A 159 -22.27 -9.14 23.95
C ARG A 159 -21.25 -8.39 24.81
N ARG A 160 -21.61 -8.01 26.05
CA ARG A 160 -20.68 -7.38 26.97
C ARG A 160 -19.51 -8.31 27.30
N ARG A 161 -19.78 -9.58 27.58
CA ARG A 161 -18.74 -10.57 27.80
C ARG A 161 -17.74 -10.64 26.64
N LEU A 162 -18.20 -10.73 25.40
CA LEU A 162 -17.35 -10.72 24.22
C LEU A 162 -16.51 -9.45 24.11
N THR A 163 -17.09 -8.31 24.41
CA THR A 163 -16.35 -7.04 24.36
C THR A 163 -15.37 -6.87 25.53
N ASP A 164 -15.59 -7.53 26.65
CA ASP A 164 -14.71 -7.45 27.84
C ASP A 164 -13.60 -8.51 27.83
N MET A 165 -13.76 -9.62 27.09
CA MET A 165 -12.74 -10.68 26.97
C MET A 165 -11.42 -10.16 26.42
N ASP A 166 -11.42 -9.18 25.54
CA ASP A 166 -10.20 -8.52 25.01
C ASP A 166 -9.36 -7.83 26.11
N ARG A 167 -9.96 -7.53 27.28
CA ARG A 167 -9.26 -6.85 28.38
C ARG A 167 -8.69 -7.80 29.44
N ALA A 168 -9.17 -9.03 29.47
CA ALA A 168 -8.96 -9.91 30.63
C ALA A 168 -7.80 -10.91 30.49
N GLU A 169 -7.34 -11.21 29.28
CA GLU A 169 -6.31 -12.23 29.08
C GLU A 169 -4.97 -11.62 28.65
N ALA A 170 -4.04 -11.58 29.60
CA ALA A 170 -2.65 -11.16 29.37
C ALA A 170 -1.86 -12.05 28.38
N ASN A 171 -2.44 -13.14 27.89
CA ASN A 171 -1.86 -14.07 26.90
C ASN A 171 -2.68 -14.20 25.60
N GLY A 172 -3.62 -13.35 25.38
CA GLY A 172 -3.91 -12.80 24.07
C GLY A 172 -4.70 -13.65 23.07
N GLN A 173 -5.32 -14.77 23.41
CA GLN A 173 -6.19 -15.47 22.46
C GLN A 173 -7.41 -16.06 23.17
N SER A 174 -8.59 -15.59 22.75
CA SER A 174 -9.87 -16.20 23.14
C SER A 174 -10.40 -17.06 21.99
N VAL A 175 -10.87 -18.26 22.28
CA VAL A 175 -11.47 -19.17 21.30
C VAL A 175 -12.85 -19.57 21.79
N GLU A 176 -13.86 -19.26 21.00
CA GLU A 176 -15.25 -19.65 21.25
C GLU A 176 -15.81 -20.46 20.08
N THR A 177 -16.75 -21.35 20.40
CA THR A 177 -17.54 -22.07 19.41
C THR A 177 -18.97 -21.55 19.44
N TRP A 178 -19.43 -21.00 18.32
CA TRP A 178 -20.75 -20.43 18.19
C TRP A 178 -21.66 -21.40 17.41
N ALA A 179 -22.66 -21.95 18.08
CA ALA A 179 -23.73 -22.70 17.43
C ALA A 179 -24.79 -21.71 16.96
N LEU A 180 -25.08 -21.72 15.65
CA LEU A 180 -26.01 -20.79 15.03
C LEU A 180 -27.41 -21.39 14.93
N PRO A 181 -28.46 -20.56 14.88
CA PRO A 181 -29.84 -21.03 14.74
C PRO A 181 -30.08 -21.90 13.49
N GLY A 182 -29.29 -21.70 12.42
CA GLY A 182 -29.35 -22.49 11.19
C GLY A 182 -28.64 -23.85 11.25
N GLY A 183 -28.15 -24.30 12.43
CA GLY A 183 -27.43 -25.55 12.61
C GLY A 183 -25.94 -25.51 12.21
N GLN A 184 -25.45 -24.38 11.75
CA GLN A 184 -24.04 -24.16 11.46
C GLN A 184 -23.27 -23.86 12.74
N THR A 185 -21.96 -24.12 12.72
CA THR A 185 -21.08 -23.84 13.86
C THR A 185 -19.89 -23.02 13.38
N TYR A 186 -19.64 -21.90 14.04
CA TYR A 186 -18.47 -21.07 13.80
C TYR A 186 -17.48 -21.22 14.94
N ARG A 187 -16.21 -21.38 14.60
CA ARG A 187 -15.12 -21.22 15.54
C ARG A 187 -14.61 -19.78 15.44
N VAL A 188 -14.80 -19.04 16.52
CA VAL A 188 -14.41 -17.62 16.59
C VAL A 188 -13.15 -17.50 17.44
N VAL A 189 -12.16 -16.81 16.91
CA VAL A 189 -10.88 -16.56 17.58
C VAL A 189 -10.69 -15.06 17.66
N ALA A 190 -10.63 -14.52 18.87
CA ALA A 190 -10.29 -13.13 19.11
C ALA A 190 -8.86 -13.00 19.64
N ARG A 191 -8.15 -11.99 19.18
CA ARG A 191 -6.80 -11.61 19.65
C ARG A 191 -6.78 -10.11 19.89
N PRO A 192 -6.14 -9.62 20.98
CA PRO A 192 -6.01 -8.19 21.28
C PRO A 192 -5.11 -7.46 20.26
#